data_159175965177c8bda2b903ba2a77afff
#
_entry.id   159175965177c8bda2b903ba2a77afff
#
_cell.length_a   1.000
_cell.length_b   1.000
_cell.length_c   1.000
_cell.angle_alpha   90.00
_cell.angle_beta   90.00
_cell.angle_gamma   90.00
#
_symmetry.space_group_name_H-M   'P 1'
#
loop_
_entity.id
_entity.type
_entity.pdbx_description
1 polymer ?
#
loop_
_entity_poly.entity_id
_entity_poly.type
_entity_poly.pdbx_seq_one_letter_code
_entity_poly.pdbx_strand_id
1 'polypeptide(L)'
;SGEYPCRNVDQNMADLAAQIAANSTGEQALLELIEGYGLETVHAYMDHVQDNAEESVRRVIDVLSDASFSQVLDNGAKIDVSIAVNRTTRSARIDFTGTSPQDALNYNAPSAICRAVVLYVFRTMVGKNIPMNEGCLKPLDLIVPEGSMINPQYPAAVISGNTEVSQASAEALYGALQVMAGSQGTMNNFVYGNDRL
;
A
#
# COMPACT_ATOMS: atom_id res chain seq x y z
N SER A 1 6.99 -11.54 28.59
CA SER A 1 8.00 -10.50 28.64
C SER A 1 9.17 -10.92 27.74
N GLY A 2 9.33 -10.27 26.61
CA GLY A 2 10.45 -10.45 25.67
C GLY A 2 11.25 -9.15 25.55
N GLU A 3 12.25 -9.15 24.71
CA GLU A 3 13.07 -7.97 24.40
C GLU A 3 12.21 -6.80 23.85
N TYR A 4 11.14 -7.13 23.14
CA TYR A 4 10.16 -6.16 22.59
C TYR A 4 8.76 -6.49 23.15
N PRO A 5 8.43 -6.04 24.39
CA PRO A 5 7.17 -6.40 25.02
C PRO A 5 5.96 -5.70 24.39
N CYS A 6 4.86 -6.43 24.29
CA CYS A 6 3.57 -5.88 23.93
C CYS A 6 3.01 -5.01 25.08
N ARG A 7 2.52 -3.80 24.80
CA ARG A 7 2.00 -2.89 25.83
C ARG A 7 0.66 -3.29 26.38
N ASN A 8 -0.24 -3.76 25.54
CA ASN A 8 -1.61 -4.10 25.91
C ASN A 8 -1.97 -5.47 25.33
N VAL A 9 -1.62 -6.51 26.09
CA VAL A 9 -1.81 -7.90 25.64
C VAL A 9 -3.29 -8.21 25.46
N ASP A 10 -4.16 -7.78 26.37
CA ASP A 10 -5.58 -8.08 26.34
C ASP A 10 -6.25 -7.45 25.11
N GLN A 11 -5.92 -6.20 24.80
CA GLN A 11 -6.41 -5.53 23.58
C GLN A 11 -5.91 -6.24 22.32
N ASN A 12 -4.63 -6.59 22.25
CA ASN A 12 -4.08 -7.27 21.08
C ASN A 12 -4.70 -8.66 20.89
N MET A 13 -5.01 -9.38 21.97
CA MET A 13 -5.71 -10.66 21.89
C MET A 13 -7.17 -10.48 21.42
N ALA A 14 -7.84 -9.41 21.87
CA ALA A 14 -9.18 -9.07 21.40
C ALA A 14 -9.17 -8.69 19.90
N ASP A 15 -8.17 -7.94 19.45
CA ASP A 15 -8.00 -7.56 18.03
C ASP A 15 -7.75 -8.80 17.14
N LEU A 16 -6.92 -9.76 17.62
CA LEU A 16 -6.73 -11.03 16.93
C LEU A 16 -8.01 -11.85 16.85
N ALA A 17 -8.79 -11.91 17.94
CA ALA A 17 -10.09 -12.58 17.94
C ALA A 17 -11.07 -11.93 16.96
N ALA A 18 -11.07 -10.59 16.88
CA ALA A 18 -11.88 -9.85 15.92
C ALA A 18 -11.49 -10.15 14.46
N GLN A 19 -10.18 -10.29 14.17
CA GLN A 19 -9.70 -10.69 12.84
C GLN A 19 -10.16 -12.10 12.46
N ILE A 20 -10.11 -13.05 13.39
CA ILE A 20 -10.63 -14.41 13.18
C ILE A 20 -12.13 -14.39 12.91
N ALA A 21 -12.89 -13.62 13.69
CA ALA A 21 -14.33 -13.46 13.50
C ALA A 21 -14.67 -12.83 12.13
N ALA A 22 -13.91 -11.83 11.70
CA ALA A 22 -14.05 -11.22 10.39
C ALA A 22 -13.79 -12.22 9.24
N ASN A 23 -12.77 -13.06 9.37
CA ASN A 23 -12.49 -14.12 8.39
C ASN A 23 -13.65 -15.13 8.32
N SER A 24 -14.18 -15.57 9.46
CA SER A 24 -15.32 -16.49 9.50
C SER A 24 -16.58 -15.87 8.88
N THR A 25 -16.82 -14.58 9.11
CA THR A 25 -17.94 -13.87 8.47
C THR A 25 -17.77 -13.80 6.96
N GLY A 26 -16.55 -13.51 6.48
CA GLY A 26 -16.23 -13.51 5.06
C GLY A 26 -16.40 -14.88 4.40
N GLU A 27 -15.96 -15.94 5.07
CA GLU A 27 -16.17 -17.33 4.62
C GLU A 27 -17.66 -17.64 4.46
N GLN A 28 -18.49 -17.35 5.47
CA GLN A 28 -19.93 -17.59 5.41
C GLN A 28 -20.58 -16.82 4.25
N ALA A 29 -20.25 -15.56 4.06
CA ALA A 29 -20.78 -14.76 2.96
C ALA A 29 -20.41 -15.34 1.58
N LEU A 30 -19.18 -15.85 1.43
CA LEU A 30 -18.77 -16.54 0.19
C LEU A 30 -19.53 -17.85 -0.02
N LEU A 31 -19.74 -18.65 1.02
CA LEU A 31 -20.52 -19.88 0.94
C LEU A 31 -21.97 -19.62 0.54
N GLU A 32 -22.61 -18.57 1.08
CA GLU A 32 -23.95 -18.15 0.68
C GLU A 32 -24.03 -17.76 -0.81
N LEU A 33 -23.01 -17.04 -1.32
CA LEU A 33 -22.92 -16.72 -2.75
C LEU A 33 -22.76 -18.00 -3.60
N ILE A 34 -21.93 -18.94 -3.17
CA ILE A 34 -21.71 -20.20 -3.87
C ILE A 34 -22.99 -21.05 -3.85
N GLU A 35 -23.72 -21.10 -2.76
CA GLU A 35 -25.01 -21.79 -2.65
C GLU A 35 -26.04 -21.18 -3.62
N GLY A 36 -26.07 -19.84 -3.71
CA GLY A 36 -27.04 -19.13 -4.56
C GLY A 36 -26.72 -19.16 -6.05
N TYR A 37 -25.45 -19.11 -6.44
CA TYR A 37 -25.03 -18.92 -7.85
C TYR A 37 -24.17 -20.05 -8.42
N GLY A 38 -23.70 -20.97 -7.58
CA GLY A 38 -22.77 -22.03 -7.95
C GLY A 38 -21.31 -21.57 -7.95
N LEU A 39 -20.40 -22.49 -7.61
CA LEU A 39 -18.96 -22.23 -7.46
C LEU A 39 -18.32 -21.67 -8.74
N GLU A 40 -18.62 -22.28 -9.89
CA GLU A 40 -18.06 -21.86 -11.18
C GLU A 40 -18.44 -20.42 -11.52
N THR A 41 -19.70 -20.03 -11.25
CA THR A 41 -20.17 -18.66 -11.49
C THR A 41 -19.45 -17.68 -10.57
N VAL A 42 -19.34 -17.99 -9.29
CA VAL A 42 -18.66 -17.11 -8.31
C VAL A 42 -17.20 -16.92 -8.69
N HIS A 43 -16.47 -17.98 -9.04
CA HIS A 43 -15.08 -17.88 -9.50
C HIS A 43 -14.97 -17.03 -10.77
N ALA A 44 -15.82 -17.25 -11.77
CA ALA A 44 -15.79 -16.46 -13.01
C ALA A 44 -16.00 -14.97 -12.73
N TYR A 45 -16.89 -14.61 -11.82
CA TYR A 45 -17.10 -13.21 -11.46
C TYR A 45 -15.95 -12.62 -10.65
N MET A 46 -15.28 -13.40 -9.79
CA MET A 46 -14.06 -12.97 -9.11
C MET A 46 -12.97 -12.62 -10.14
N ASP A 47 -12.78 -13.45 -11.17
CA ASP A 47 -11.83 -13.18 -12.24
C ASP A 47 -12.24 -11.94 -13.05
N HIS A 48 -13.50 -11.83 -13.44
CA HIS A 48 -13.99 -10.66 -14.18
C HIS A 48 -13.83 -9.34 -13.44
N VAL A 49 -14.04 -9.32 -12.11
CA VAL A 49 -13.81 -8.14 -11.28
C VAL A 49 -12.33 -7.75 -11.26
N GLN A 50 -11.42 -8.72 -11.18
CA GLN A 50 -9.99 -8.46 -11.25
C GLN A 50 -9.55 -8.02 -12.66
N ASP A 51 -10.03 -8.66 -13.72
CA ASP A 51 -9.71 -8.31 -15.11
C ASP A 51 -10.18 -6.90 -15.45
N ASN A 52 -11.37 -6.50 -14.97
CA ASN A 52 -11.87 -5.14 -15.14
C ASN A 52 -10.98 -4.10 -14.43
N ALA A 53 -10.49 -4.43 -13.23
CA ALA A 53 -9.57 -3.58 -12.49
C ALA A 53 -8.21 -3.50 -13.19
N GLU A 54 -7.66 -4.62 -13.65
CA GLU A 54 -6.42 -4.69 -14.41
C GLU A 54 -6.50 -3.84 -15.69
N GLU A 55 -7.53 -4.05 -16.52
CA GLU A 55 -7.69 -3.28 -17.75
C GLU A 55 -7.86 -1.78 -17.49
N SER A 56 -8.51 -1.42 -16.39
CA SER A 56 -8.67 -0.02 -16.01
C SER A 56 -7.32 0.63 -15.67
N VAL A 57 -6.43 -0.08 -14.98
CA VAL A 57 -5.06 0.40 -14.70
C VAL A 57 -4.20 0.39 -15.97
N ARG A 58 -4.34 -0.60 -16.86
CA ARG A 58 -3.62 -0.61 -18.15
C ARG A 58 -3.96 0.63 -18.98
N ARG A 59 -5.20 1.11 -18.96
CA ARG A 59 -5.60 2.37 -19.63
C ARG A 59 -4.94 3.59 -19.00
N VAL A 60 -4.72 3.59 -17.71
CA VAL A 60 -3.92 4.63 -17.05
C VAL A 60 -2.48 4.56 -17.54
N ILE A 61 -1.87 3.37 -17.57
CA ILE A 61 -0.49 3.18 -18.03
C ILE A 61 -0.31 3.62 -19.49
N ASP A 62 -1.32 3.47 -20.36
CA ASP A 62 -1.26 3.88 -21.76
C ASP A 62 -0.95 5.37 -21.96
N VAL A 63 -1.28 6.22 -21.00
CA VAL A 63 -1.04 7.67 -21.06
C VAL A 63 0.14 8.13 -20.22
N LEU A 64 0.75 7.23 -19.44
CA LEU A 64 1.93 7.54 -18.62
C LEU A 64 3.21 7.50 -19.45
N SER A 65 4.27 8.08 -18.90
CA SER A 65 5.63 8.04 -19.44
C SER A 65 6.61 7.62 -18.34
N ASP A 66 7.81 7.24 -18.75
CA ASP A 66 8.90 7.01 -17.81
C ASP A 66 9.12 8.25 -16.96
N ALA A 67 9.33 8.04 -15.66
CA ALA A 67 9.41 9.12 -14.70
C ALA A 67 10.24 8.71 -13.48
N SER A 68 10.71 9.70 -12.74
CA SER A 68 11.38 9.46 -11.46
C SER A 68 11.19 10.67 -10.54
N PHE A 69 11.23 10.41 -9.24
CA PHE A 69 11.16 11.44 -8.21
C PHE A 69 11.84 10.98 -6.93
N SER A 70 12.32 11.93 -6.15
CA SER A 70 12.89 11.72 -4.83
C SER A 70 12.16 12.59 -3.82
N GLN A 71 11.40 11.98 -2.94
CA GLN A 71 10.74 12.65 -1.82
C GLN A 71 11.66 12.64 -0.61
N VAL A 72 12.05 13.81 -0.15
CA VAL A 72 12.88 13.98 1.05
C VAL A 72 12.00 14.28 2.25
N LEU A 73 12.21 13.56 3.35
CA LEU A 73 11.54 13.76 4.63
C LEU A 73 12.33 14.76 5.51
N ASP A 74 11.69 15.32 6.53
CA ASP A 74 12.29 16.30 7.43
C ASP A 74 13.52 15.79 8.21
N ASN A 75 13.60 14.48 8.43
CA ASN A 75 14.77 13.83 9.04
C ASN A 75 15.93 13.58 8.06
N GLY A 76 15.81 14.01 6.81
CA GLY A 76 16.80 13.83 5.75
C GLY A 76 16.76 12.46 5.05
N ALA A 77 15.91 11.54 5.50
CA ALA A 77 15.66 10.31 4.76
C ALA A 77 14.92 10.61 3.45
N LYS A 78 15.05 9.73 2.46
CA LYS A 78 14.39 9.91 1.16
C LYS A 78 13.72 8.64 0.68
N ILE A 79 12.64 8.83 -0.05
CA ILE A 79 11.98 7.77 -0.83
C ILE A 79 12.22 8.09 -2.30
N ASP A 80 13.02 7.27 -2.94
CA ASP A 80 13.26 7.34 -4.38
C ASP A 80 12.28 6.43 -5.11
N VAL A 81 11.74 6.88 -6.22
CA VAL A 81 10.91 6.07 -7.10
C VAL A 81 11.26 6.32 -8.56
N SER A 82 11.37 5.26 -9.33
CA SER A 82 11.41 5.31 -10.79
C SER A 82 10.30 4.48 -11.38
N ILE A 83 9.69 4.98 -12.44
CA ILE A 83 8.59 4.36 -13.16
C ILE A 83 9.04 4.14 -14.59
N ALA A 84 9.07 2.89 -15.05
CA ALA A 84 9.38 2.53 -16.42
C ALA A 84 8.15 1.90 -17.08
N VAL A 85 7.67 2.48 -18.17
CA VAL A 85 6.46 2.08 -18.88
C VAL A 85 6.79 1.17 -20.05
N ASN A 86 6.19 0.00 -20.09
CA ASN A 86 6.23 -0.89 -21.25
C ASN A 86 4.93 -0.76 -22.06
N ARG A 87 5.02 -0.05 -23.16
CA ARG A 87 3.88 0.19 -24.08
C ARG A 87 3.36 -1.07 -24.76
N THR A 88 4.23 -2.05 -25.01
CA THR A 88 3.84 -3.28 -25.70
C THR A 88 2.97 -4.17 -24.83
N THR A 89 3.35 -4.32 -23.55
CA THR A 89 2.62 -5.13 -22.56
C THR A 89 1.61 -4.31 -21.77
N ARG A 90 1.58 -2.99 -21.95
CA ARG A 90 0.75 -2.05 -21.19
C ARG A 90 0.93 -2.26 -19.68
N SER A 91 2.20 -2.31 -19.25
CA SER A 91 2.60 -2.54 -17.86
C SER A 91 3.61 -1.48 -17.42
N ALA A 92 3.80 -1.33 -16.13
CA ALA A 92 4.81 -0.43 -15.58
C ALA A 92 5.62 -1.13 -14.49
N ARG A 93 6.91 -0.86 -14.46
CA ARG A 93 7.79 -1.20 -13.33
C ARG A 93 7.88 0.00 -12.41
N ILE A 94 7.60 -0.22 -11.15
CA ILE A 94 7.71 0.78 -10.08
C ILE A 94 8.87 0.34 -9.20
N ASP A 95 9.98 1.04 -9.30
CA ASP A 95 11.24 0.67 -8.64
C ASP A 95 11.61 1.72 -7.60
N PHE A 96 11.70 1.30 -6.33
CA PHE A 96 12.07 2.12 -5.20
C PHE A 96 13.56 2.00 -4.82
N THR A 97 14.39 1.48 -5.72
CA THR A 97 15.84 1.42 -5.52
C THR A 97 16.42 2.83 -5.34
N GLY A 98 17.25 3.01 -4.30
CA GLY A 98 17.76 4.32 -3.91
C GLY A 98 17.07 4.92 -2.69
N THR A 99 15.92 4.39 -2.28
CA THR A 99 15.27 4.73 -1.01
C THR A 99 16.22 4.49 0.17
N SER A 100 16.20 5.39 1.14
CA SER A 100 17.05 5.32 2.33
C SER A 100 16.96 3.97 3.04
N PRO A 101 18.06 3.51 3.68
CA PRO A 101 18.04 2.35 4.55
C PRO A 101 16.99 2.49 5.65
N GLN A 102 16.62 1.35 6.27
CA GLN A 102 15.71 1.38 7.41
C GLN A 102 16.20 2.34 8.50
N ASP A 103 15.28 3.11 9.03
CA ASP A 103 15.51 4.08 10.09
C ASP A 103 15.67 3.38 11.45
N ALA A 104 16.54 3.88 12.30
CA ALA A 104 16.75 3.35 13.64
C ALA A 104 15.59 3.67 14.61
N LEU A 105 14.74 4.63 14.25
CA LEU A 105 13.58 5.05 15.04
C LEU A 105 12.29 4.49 14.41
N ASN A 106 11.28 5.34 14.22
CA ASN A 106 9.92 4.92 13.85
C ASN A 106 9.57 5.13 12.36
N TYR A 107 10.46 5.74 11.57
CA TYR A 107 10.18 6.12 10.18
C TYR A 107 10.40 4.97 9.21
N ASN A 108 9.76 3.84 9.50
CA ASN A 108 9.74 2.70 8.59
C ASN A 108 8.32 2.25 8.33
N ALA A 109 8.11 1.66 7.16
CA ALA A 109 6.84 1.04 6.77
C ALA A 109 7.07 -0.41 6.31
N PRO A 110 6.27 -1.38 6.76
CA PRO A 110 6.28 -2.71 6.15
C PRO A 110 6.02 -2.64 4.64
N SER A 111 6.60 -3.56 3.87
CA SER A 111 6.42 -3.60 2.40
C SER A 111 4.96 -3.65 1.96
N ALA A 112 4.07 -4.20 2.80
CA ALA A 112 2.63 -4.20 2.58
C ALA A 112 2.05 -2.77 2.49
N ILE A 113 2.59 -1.81 3.24
CA ILE A 113 2.19 -0.40 3.17
C ILE A 113 2.61 0.20 1.83
N CYS A 114 3.86 -0.03 1.39
CA CYS A 114 4.32 0.41 0.08
C CYS A 114 3.42 -0.13 -1.05
N ARG A 115 3.11 -1.43 -1.01
CA ARG A 115 2.19 -2.08 -1.95
C ARG A 115 0.80 -1.44 -1.93
N ALA A 116 0.24 -1.19 -0.75
CA ALA A 116 -1.06 -0.54 -0.59
C ALA A 116 -1.07 0.90 -1.13
N VAL A 117 0.02 1.64 -0.93
CA VAL A 117 0.16 3.01 -1.46
C VAL A 117 0.22 3.01 -2.99
N VAL A 118 0.98 2.11 -3.60
CA VAL A 118 1.01 1.96 -5.07
C VAL A 118 -0.39 1.64 -5.60
N LEU A 119 -1.08 0.69 -4.98
CA LEU A 119 -2.47 0.35 -5.32
C LEU A 119 -3.38 1.58 -5.23
N TYR A 120 -3.30 2.32 -4.13
CA TYR A 120 -4.08 3.53 -3.91
C TYR A 120 -3.83 4.58 -4.99
N VAL A 121 -2.56 4.91 -5.27
CA VAL A 121 -2.20 5.93 -6.25
C VAL A 121 -2.71 5.57 -7.64
N PHE A 122 -2.44 4.36 -8.12
CA PHE A 122 -2.91 3.93 -9.45
C PHE A 122 -4.44 3.85 -9.50
N ARG A 123 -5.10 3.43 -8.42
CA ARG A 123 -6.55 3.40 -8.32
C ARG A 123 -7.18 4.80 -8.40
N THR A 124 -6.56 5.83 -7.80
CA THR A 124 -7.07 7.20 -7.87
C THR A 124 -7.03 7.80 -9.28
N MET A 125 -6.14 7.31 -10.13
CA MET A 125 -6.04 7.74 -11.53
C MET A 125 -7.09 7.09 -12.45
N VAL A 126 -7.76 6.04 -11.98
CA VAL A 126 -8.84 5.41 -12.74
C VAL A 126 -10.10 6.27 -12.67
N GLY A 127 -10.52 6.83 -13.78
CA GLY A 127 -11.69 7.73 -13.88
C GLY A 127 -13.07 7.06 -13.73
N LYS A 128 -13.10 5.79 -13.28
CA LYS A 128 -14.33 5.00 -13.09
C LYS A 128 -14.41 4.46 -11.66
N ASN A 129 -15.64 4.23 -11.21
CA ASN A 129 -15.83 3.55 -9.93
C ASN A 129 -15.64 2.04 -10.11
N ILE A 130 -14.45 1.56 -9.81
CA ILE A 130 -14.10 0.14 -9.79
C ILE A 130 -13.77 -0.27 -8.34
N PRO A 131 -14.05 -1.52 -7.94
CA PRO A 131 -13.58 -2.04 -6.66
C PRO A 131 -12.05 -2.02 -6.57
N MET A 132 -11.52 -1.68 -5.40
CA MET A 132 -10.09 -1.83 -5.13
C MET A 132 -9.80 -3.31 -4.87
N ASN A 133 -9.00 -3.93 -5.74
CA ASN A 133 -8.61 -5.33 -5.62
C ASN A 133 -7.24 -5.58 -6.28
N GLU A 134 -6.71 -6.79 -6.13
CA GLU A 134 -5.40 -7.21 -6.65
C GLU A 134 -5.27 -7.07 -8.19
N GLY A 135 -6.37 -7.05 -8.92
CA GLY A 135 -6.35 -6.79 -10.37
C GLY A 135 -5.69 -5.45 -10.72
N CYS A 136 -5.83 -4.43 -9.86
CA CYS A 136 -5.16 -3.15 -10.06
C CYS A 136 -3.62 -3.26 -10.06
N LEU A 137 -3.05 -4.26 -9.39
CA LEU A 137 -1.60 -4.47 -9.30
C LEU A 137 -1.05 -5.43 -10.36
N LYS A 138 -1.90 -6.22 -11.03
CA LYS A 138 -1.44 -7.17 -12.05
C LYS A 138 -0.53 -6.56 -13.13
N PRO A 139 -0.80 -5.34 -13.66
CA PRO A 139 0.07 -4.72 -14.66
C PRO A 139 1.27 -3.98 -14.07
N LEU A 140 1.50 -4.05 -12.75
CA LEU A 140 2.56 -3.33 -12.06
C LEU A 140 3.60 -4.31 -11.48
N ASP A 141 4.86 -4.13 -11.88
CA ASP A 141 6.02 -4.85 -11.33
C ASP A 141 6.67 -3.97 -10.25
N LEU A 142 6.58 -4.38 -8.97
CA LEU A 142 7.08 -3.62 -7.84
C LEU A 142 8.44 -4.14 -7.38
N ILE A 143 9.42 -3.24 -7.35
CA ILE A 143 10.73 -3.49 -6.74
C ILE A 143 10.83 -2.63 -5.48
N VAL A 144 10.84 -3.29 -4.32
CA VAL A 144 10.96 -2.66 -3.01
C VAL A 144 12.18 -3.23 -2.30
N PRO A 145 13.31 -2.48 -2.24
CA PRO A 145 14.57 -3.00 -1.70
C PRO A 145 14.43 -3.46 -0.25
N GLU A 146 14.91 -4.67 0.02
CA GLU A 146 14.98 -5.20 1.36
C GLU A 146 15.94 -4.40 2.23
N GLY A 147 15.60 -4.16 3.49
CA GLY A 147 16.38 -3.34 4.41
C GLY A 147 16.25 -1.83 4.18
N SER A 148 15.40 -1.39 3.24
CA SER A 148 15.03 0.02 3.11
C SER A 148 13.96 0.41 4.13
N MET A 149 13.76 1.71 4.32
CA MET A 149 12.73 2.23 5.23
C MET A 149 11.28 1.87 4.83
N ILE A 150 11.05 1.41 3.60
CA ILE A 150 9.75 0.94 3.10
C ILE A 150 9.67 -0.58 2.95
N ASN A 151 10.71 -1.29 3.38
CA ASN A 151 10.76 -2.75 3.50
C ASN A 151 11.80 -3.15 4.56
N PRO A 152 11.61 -2.70 5.81
CA PRO A 152 12.58 -2.92 6.88
C PRO A 152 12.57 -4.38 7.34
N GLN A 153 13.69 -4.77 7.94
CA GLN A 153 13.85 -6.06 8.59
C GLN A 153 13.57 -5.95 10.10
N TYR A 154 13.09 -7.04 10.69
CA TYR A 154 12.95 -7.15 12.12
C TYR A 154 14.30 -6.86 12.84
N PRO A 155 14.32 -6.11 13.95
CA PRO A 155 13.19 -5.63 14.76
C PRO A 155 12.83 -4.15 14.55
N ALA A 156 12.97 -3.62 13.35
CA ALA A 156 12.72 -2.20 13.08
C ALA A 156 11.32 -1.75 13.53
N ALA A 157 11.24 -0.59 14.15
CA ALA A 157 9.97 0.00 14.55
C ALA A 157 9.27 0.60 13.32
N VAL A 158 7.95 0.37 13.20
CA VAL A 158 7.17 0.67 11.97
C VAL A 158 5.94 1.54 12.25
N ILE A 159 5.88 2.23 13.40
CA ILE A 159 4.68 2.97 13.81
C ILE A 159 4.32 4.11 12.83
N SER A 160 5.31 4.78 12.26
CA SER A 160 5.10 5.85 11.28
C SER A 160 4.80 5.32 9.86
N GLY A 161 4.69 4.02 9.69
CA GLY A 161 4.43 3.41 8.39
C GLY A 161 3.09 3.84 7.80
N ASN A 162 2.02 3.78 8.58
CA ASN A 162 0.67 4.16 8.16
C ASN A 162 0.42 5.68 8.14
N THR A 163 1.32 6.46 8.70
CA THR A 163 1.19 7.89 8.85
C THR A 163 2.13 8.63 7.90
N GLU A 164 3.34 8.89 8.34
CA GLU A 164 4.31 9.71 7.59
C GLU A 164 4.87 9.00 6.36
N VAL A 165 5.29 7.72 6.51
CA VAL A 165 5.98 7.02 5.42
C VAL A 165 5.02 6.65 4.28
N SER A 166 3.77 6.31 4.58
CA SER A 166 2.75 6.06 3.56
C SER A 166 2.43 7.32 2.75
N GLN A 167 2.29 8.46 3.42
CA GLN A 167 2.06 9.75 2.78
C GLN A 167 3.25 10.15 1.90
N ALA A 168 4.47 10.10 2.44
CA ALA A 168 5.67 10.39 1.67
C ALA A 168 5.85 9.47 0.45
N SER A 169 5.48 8.19 0.57
CA SER A 169 5.48 7.25 -0.56
C SER A 169 4.45 7.62 -1.63
N ALA A 170 3.26 8.06 -1.23
CA ALA A 170 2.24 8.54 -2.16
C ALA A 170 2.70 9.82 -2.86
N GLU A 171 3.31 10.75 -2.13
CA GLU A 171 3.87 11.99 -2.69
C GLU A 171 5.02 11.72 -3.66
N ALA A 172 5.90 10.75 -3.36
CA ALA A 172 6.93 10.33 -4.29
C ALA A 172 6.35 9.85 -5.62
N LEU A 173 5.29 9.04 -5.57
CA LEU A 173 4.60 8.56 -6.77
C LEU A 173 3.88 9.69 -7.51
N TYR A 174 3.13 10.55 -6.83
CA TYR A 174 2.46 11.69 -7.47
C TYR A 174 3.47 12.68 -8.05
N GLY A 175 4.60 12.90 -7.37
CA GLY A 175 5.70 13.72 -7.87
C GLY A 175 6.32 13.15 -9.15
N ALA A 176 6.55 11.83 -9.21
CA ALA A 176 7.02 11.16 -10.41
C ALA A 176 6.00 11.26 -11.56
N LEU A 177 4.74 10.95 -11.27
CA LEU A 177 3.66 10.92 -12.27
C LEU A 177 3.20 12.31 -12.73
N GLN A 178 3.44 13.36 -11.93
CA GLN A 178 3.04 14.75 -12.18
C GLN A 178 1.53 14.92 -12.42
N VAL A 179 0.72 14.09 -11.76
CA VAL A 179 -0.74 14.08 -11.93
C VAL A 179 -1.49 14.85 -10.85
N MET A 180 -0.82 15.13 -9.73
CA MET A 180 -1.39 15.83 -8.59
C MET A 180 -0.28 16.58 -7.85
N ALA A 181 -0.62 17.73 -7.25
CA ALA A 181 0.27 18.42 -6.33
C ALA A 181 0.48 17.59 -5.06
N GLY A 182 1.67 17.67 -4.48
CA GLY A 182 1.96 17.07 -3.18
C GLY A 182 1.08 17.67 -2.08
N SER A 183 0.85 16.87 -1.05
CA SER A 183 0.09 17.27 0.13
C SER A 183 1.02 17.77 1.24
N GLN A 184 0.49 17.90 2.44
CA GLN A 184 1.28 18.24 3.62
C GLN A 184 2.14 17.08 4.14
N GLY A 185 1.92 15.85 3.66
CA GLY A 185 2.76 14.69 3.92
C GLY A 185 2.67 14.13 5.34
N THR A 186 1.58 14.39 6.08
CA THR A 186 1.37 13.90 7.44
C THR A 186 -0.10 13.59 7.71
N MET A 187 -0.38 12.88 8.80
CA MET A 187 -1.74 12.65 9.29
C MET A 187 -2.47 13.92 9.78
N ASN A 188 -1.79 15.03 9.96
CA ASN A 188 -2.35 16.28 10.50
C ASN A 188 -2.96 16.12 11.90
N ASN A 189 -2.44 15.20 12.70
CA ASN A 189 -2.84 15.01 14.07
C ASN A 189 -2.06 15.96 14.98
N PHE A 190 -2.78 16.62 15.88
CA PHE A 190 -2.19 17.35 16.99
C PHE A 190 -2.31 16.50 18.25
N VAL A 191 -1.18 15.94 18.70
CA VAL A 191 -1.12 15.09 19.90
C VAL A 191 -0.36 15.84 20.99
N TYR A 192 -0.98 15.95 22.16
CA TYR A 192 -0.36 16.56 23.33
C TYR A 192 -0.74 15.80 24.60
N GLY A 193 0.11 15.89 25.59
CA GLY A 193 -0.12 15.27 26.89
C GLY A 193 1.06 15.44 27.83
N ASN A 194 0.86 15.05 29.06
CA ASN A 194 1.89 14.92 30.09
C ASN A 194 1.51 13.78 31.03
N ASP A 195 2.38 13.47 32.00
CA ASP A 195 2.20 12.38 32.96
C ASP A 195 0.96 12.53 33.86
N ARG A 196 0.18 13.61 33.74
CA ARG A 196 -1.02 13.92 34.53
C ARG A 196 -2.30 13.95 33.70
N LEU A 197 -2.20 13.87 32.40
CA LEU A 197 -3.25 13.80 31.42
C LEU A 197 -3.13 12.49 30.65
#